data_dffdf16db7893d0e5ea4f6282d12f7cd
#
_entry.id   dffdf16db7893d0e5ea4f6282d12f7cd
#
_cell.length_a   1.000
_cell.length_b   1.000
_cell.length_c   1.000
_cell.angle_alpha   90.00
_cell.angle_beta   90.00
_cell.angle_gamma   90.00
#
_symmetry.space_group_name_H-M   'P 1'
#
loop_
_entity.id
_entity.type
_entity.pdbx_description
1 polymer ?
#
loop_
_entity_poly.entity_id
_entity_poly.type
_entity_poly.pdbx_seq_one_letter_code
_entity_poly.pdbx_strand_id
1 'polypeptide(L)'
;MPRLSTKTDVLIIGAGLAGASLALSLPASMKATLLSSGAAPCSASTMALGGLAAVLSAQDSVELHIEDTLQAGAHHSDADAVRNILQAAPQAVQWLLERQVPLDRTPDGQLHLTREGGHSQRRIVHAADASGYAIMQALYPQLQQATQLLQRTNCLALALRRNEHGRVAGVDIYDKQTHRHETILADHVVLATGGLGSLYAHSTNPDTAKGEGVALAWRIGAAIRDLEFVQFHPTCLYTQGPTFLLTEALRGEGGHLLDAHGRRFMPDYDSRAELAPRDIVSRAIAAQMKREDRAHVGLDVRHLGADTLQRHFPRALEEGLRRGLDLRQDWIPVAPAAHYSCGGIQTDLSGRTSVPGLSAIGEVACTGLHGANRLASNSLLECVVMGRAAAQAIEGSRAAHCSALTPEDERSKTAPTFAGSPHTPAPARDNNNNNNNNNNNNNNNNNN
;
A
#
# COMPACT_ATOMS: atom_id res chain seq x y z
N MET A 1 -13.77 33.35 3.35
CA MET A 1 -14.20 32.70 4.60
C MET A 1 -12.97 32.15 5.30
N PRO A 2 -12.78 32.34 6.60
CA PRO A 2 -11.66 31.73 7.31
C PRO A 2 -11.78 30.20 7.18
N ARG A 3 -10.69 29.52 6.78
CA ARG A 3 -10.63 28.05 6.74
C ARG A 3 -10.69 27.56 8.19
N LEU A 4 -11.60 26.64 8.47
CA LEU A 4 -11.61 25.94 9.75
C LEU A 4 -10.29 25.16 9.87
N SER A 5 -9.58 25.41 10.97
CA SER A 5 -8.32 24.73 11.28
C SER A 5 -8.53 23.86 12.51
N THR A 6 -8.27 22.57 12.39
CA THR A 6 -8.24 21.62 13.51
C THR A 6 -6.81 21.13 13.70
N LYS A 7 -6.47 20.71 14.93
CA LYS A 7 -5.13 20.18 15.24
C LYS A 7 -5.23 18.78 15.85
N THR A 8 -4.31 17.92 15.44
CA THR A 8 -4.12 16.57 15.96
C THR A 8 -2.61 16.29 16.13
N ASP A 9 -2.22 15.30 16.93
CA ASP A 9 -0.81 14.91 17.02
C ASP A 9 -0.39 14.15 15.77
N VAL A 10 -1.22 13.18 15.32
CA VAL A 10 -0.94 12.34 14.15
C VAL A 10 -2.11 12.42 13.16
N LEU A 11 -1.81 12.73 11.92
CA LEU A 11 -2.77 12.71 10.82
C LEU A 11 -2.46 11.54 9.90
N ILE A 12 -3.39 10.60 9.77
CA ILE A 12 -3.28 9.40 8.95
C ILE A 12 -4.20 9.54 7.75
N ILE A 13 -3.66 9.50 6.55
CA ILE A 13 -4.41 9.64 5.30
C ILE A 13 -4.50 8.27 4.62
N GLY A 14 -5.66 7.62 4.75
CA GLY A 14 -5.93 6.27 4.27
C GLY A 14 -6.31 5.30 5.40
N ALA A 15 -7.52 4.75 5.33
CA ALA A 15 -8.11 3.86 6.34
C ALA A 15 -8.02 2.37 5.95
N GLY A 16 -7.09 1.98 5.07
CA GLY A 16 -6.74 0.60 4.79
C GLY A 16 -5.96 -0.05 5.93
N LEU A 17 -5.49 -1.28 5.74
CA LEU A 17 -4.80 -2.07 6.77
C LEU A 17 -3.58 -1.35 7.36
N ALA A 18 -2.78 -0.67 6.51
CA ALA A 18 -1.60 0.07 6.99
C ALA A 18 -1.99 1.22 7.95
N GLY A 19 -2.96 2.05 7.54
CA GLY A 19 -3.46 3.14 8.40
C GLY A 19 -4.15 2.65 9.66
N ALA A 20 -4.92 1.55 9.57
CA ALA A 20 -5.56 0.91 10.72
C ALA A 20 -4.54 0.34 11.71
N SER A 21 -3.50 -0.34 11.20
CA SER A 21 -2.42 -0.90 12.01
C SER A 21 -1.64 0.19 12.75
N LEU A 22 -1.35 1.31 12.08
CA LEU A 22 -0.76 2.48 12.72
C LEU A 22 -1.68 3.03 13.81
N ALA A 23 -2.94 3.35 13.46
CA ALA A 23 -3.89 3.98 14.38
C ALA A 23 -4.12 3.18 15.66
N LEU A 24 -4.24 1.84 15.53
CA LEU A 24 -4.42 0.92 16.66
C LEU A 24 -3.14 0.62 17.45
N SER A 25 -1.98 1.04 16.94
CA SER A 25 -0.68 0.88 17.61
C SER A 25 -0.19 2.18 18.27
N LEU A 26 -0.85 3.30 18.03
CA LEU A 26 -0.55 4.56 18.74
C LEU A 26 -1.00 4.50 20.21
N PRO A 27 -0.22 5.06 21.14
CA PRO A 27 -0.62 5.14 22.54
C PRO A 27 -1.87 6.01 22.72
N ALA A 28 -2.70 5.68 23.72
CA ALA A 28 -3.94 6.41 24.01
C ALA A 28 -3.73 7.89 24.34
N SER A 29 -2.52 8.29 24.71
CA SER A 29 -2.13 9.68 24.97
C SER A 29 -1.92 10.52 23.70
N MET A 30 -1.91 9.91 22.51
CA MET A 30 -1.75 10.58 21.23
C MET A 30 -3.09 10.74 20.52
N LYS A 31 -3.49 11.99 20.26
CA LYS A 31 -4.67 12.27 19.44
C LYS A 31 -4.35 12.03 17.98
N ALA A 32 -5.13 11.18 17.32
CA ALA A 32 -4.97 10.90 15.90
C ALA A 32 -6.24 11.24 15.12
N THR A 33 -6.06 11.65 13.87
CA THR A 33 -7.15 11.78 12.90
C THR A 33 -6.90 10.85 11.74
N LEU A 34 -7.85 9.96 11.44
CA LEU A 34 -7.81 9.01 10.32
C LEU A 34 -8.76 9.48 9.23
N LEU A 35 -8.22 9.78 8.06
CA LEU A 35 -8.98 10.23 6.89
C LEU A 35 -9.20 9.09 5.89
N SER A 36 -10.39 9.02 5.33
CA SER A 36 -10.73 8.17 4.19
C SER A 36 -11.38 8.98 3.09
N SER A 37 -10.98 8.79 1.83
CA SER A 37 -11.57 9.45 0.66
C SER A 37 -12.94 8.90 0.27
N GLY A 38 -13.28 7.70 0.74
CA GLY A 38 -14.58 7.05 0.57
C GLY A 38 -15.25 6.73 1.90
N ALA A 39 -16.39 6.06 1.85
CA ALA A 39 -17.04 5.50 3.03
C ALA A 39 -16.19 4.32 3.55
N ALA A 40 -15.97 4.24 4.85
CA ALA A 40 -15.38 3.04 5.46
C ALA A 40 -16.39 1.88 5.40
N PRO A 41 -15.96 0.67 5.16
CA PRO A 41 -14.62 0.09 5.07
C PRO A 41 -14.12 -0.23 3.64
N CYS A 42 -14.44 0.56 2.64
CA CYS A 42 -14.05 0.29 1.24
C CYS A 42 -12.57 0.63 1.02
N SER A 43 -11.71 -0.37 0.97
CA SER A 43 -10.28 -0.24 0.68
C SER A 43 -9.76 -1.45 -0.10
N ALA A 44 -8.59 -1.32 -0.77
CA ALA A 44 -7.94 -2.47 -1.40
C ALA A 44 -7.68 -3.60 -0.39
N SER A 45 -7.43 -3.26 0.89
CA SER A 45 -7.25 -4.24 1.95
C SER A 45 -8.49 -5.11 2.18
N THR A 46 -9.70 -4.55 2.15
CA THR A 46 -10.95 -5.32 2.29
C THR A 46 -11.24 -6.23 1.10
N MET A 47 -10.65 -5.92 -0.04
CA MET A 47 -10.81 -6.70 -1.29
C MET A 47 -9.76 -7.80 -1.43
N ALA A 48 -8.74 -7.83 -0.56
CA ALA A 48 -7.66 -8.81 -0.62
C ALA A 48 -8.17 -10.22 -0.29
N LEU A 49 -8.02 -11.14 -1.25
CA LEU A 49 -8.50 -12.53 -1.13
C LEU A 49 -7.43 -13.46 -0.53
N GLY A 50 -6.13 -13.21 -0.81
CA GLY A 50 -5.01 -13.95 -0.23
C GLY A 50 -4.86 -13.69 1.27
N GLY A 51 -3.70 -14.09 1.83
CA GLY A 51 -3.44 -13.95 3.26
C GLY A 51 -2.20 -13.11 3.58
N LEU A 52 -1.56 -13.45 4.70
CA LEU A 52 -0.27 -12.91 5.10
C LEU A 52 0.77 -14.03 5.09
N ALA A 53 1.92 -13.76 4.47
CA ALA A 53 3.05 -14.68 4.48
C ALA A 53 3.84 -14.53 5.80
N ALA A 54 3.97 -15.62 6.55
CA ALA A 54 4.75 -15.64 7.79
C ALA A 54 5.35 -17.03 8.04
N VAL A 55 6.60 -17.09 8.47
CA VAL A 55 7.27 -18.33 8.86
C VAL A 55 6.78 -18.73 10.25
N LEU A 56 5.91 -19.74 10.32
CA LEU A 56 5.27 -20.24 11.53
C LEU A 56 5.50 -21.75 11.75
N SER A 57 5.97 -22.45 10.72
CA SER A 57 6.23 -23.89 10.75
C SER A 57 7.72 -24.16 10.98
N ALA A 58 8.03 -25.21 11.74
CA ALA A 58 9.41 -25.69 11.93
C ALA A 58 10.05 -26.24 10.62
N GLN A 59 9.25 -26.49 9.58
CA GLN A 59 9.71 -26.96 8.27
C GLN A 59 10.06 -25.81 7.32
N ASP A 60 9.82 -24.57 7.73
CA ASP A 60 10.09 -23.35 6.97
C ASP A 60 11.17 -22.50 7.68
N SER A 61 11.79 -21.58 6.97
CA SER A 61 12.75 -20.63 7.53
C SER A 61 12.59 -19.23 6.96
N VAL A 62 13.04 -18.23 7.72
CA VAL A 62 13.04 -16.84 7.25
C VAL A 62 13.93 -16.70 6.01
N GLU A 63 15.04 -17.44 5.95
CA GLU A 63 15.96 -17.45 4.80
C GLU A 63 15.28 -17.93 3.53
N LEU A 64 14.46 -18.99 3.59
CA LEU A 64 13.67 -19.45 2.45
C LEU A 64 12.64 -18.41 2.01
N HIS A 65 12.00 -17.72 2.95
CA HIS A 65 11.05 -16.66 2.63
C HIS A 65 11.75 -15.43 2.02
N ILE A 66 12.96 -15.09 2.50
CA ILE A 66 13.80 -14.03 1.92
C ILE A 66 14.16 -14.39 0.48
N GLU A 67 14.65 -15.61 0.23
CA GLU A 67 15.02 -16.05 -1.11
C GLU A 67 13.84 -16.01 -2.08
N ASP A 68 12.67 -16.55 -1.69
CA ASP A 68 11.44 -16.49 -2.49
C ASP A 68 11.06 -15.02 -2.82
N THR A 69 11.22 -14.10 -1.85
CA THR A 69 10.91 -12.68 -2.04
C THR A 69 11.87 -12.00 -2.99
N LEU A 70 13.18 -12.23 -2.82
CA LEU A 70 14.22 -11.67 -3.70
C LEU A 70 14.06 -12.18 -5.13
N GLN A 71 13.80 -13.48 -5.30
CA GLN A 71 13.57 -14.08 -6.61
C GLN A 71 12.31 -13.52 -7.27
N ALA A 72 11.19 -13.43 -6.54
CA ALA A 72 9.95 -12.85 -7.06
C ALA A 72 10.13 -11.39 -7.46
N GLY A 73 10.90 -10.62 -6.68
CA GLY A 73 11.24 -9.22 -6.93
C GLY A 73 12.29 -9.01 -8.02
N ALA A 74 12.67 -10.06 -8.77
CA ALA A 74 13.70 -10.06 -9.81
C ALA A 74 15.06 -9.52 -9.30
N HIS A 75 15.40 -9.80 -8.04
CA HIS A 75 16.61 -9.35 -7.33
C HIS A 75 16.80 -7.81 -7.32
N HIS A 76 15.71 -7.06 -7.52
CA HIS A 76 15.67 -5.61 -7.40
C HIS A 76 15.26 -5.14 -5.99
N SER A 77 14.84 -6.06 -5.13
CA SER A 77 14.48 -5.77 -3.75
C SER A 77 15.72 -5.36 -2.92
N ASP A 78 15.50 -4.54 -1.90
CA ASP A 78 16.50 -4.25 -0.88
C ASP A 78 16.58 -5.41 0.11
N ALA A 79 17.71 -6.11 0.15
CA ALA A 79 17.88 -7.32 0.97
C ALA A 79 17.71 -7.05 2.47
N ASP A 80 18.12 -5.87 2.96
CA ASP A 80 17.97 -5.49 4.37
C ASP A 80 16.51 -5.18 4.69
N ALA A 81 15.80 -4.50 3.83
CA ALA A 81 14.36 -4.26 3.97
C ALA A 81 13.59 -5.58 3.97
N VAL A 82 13.89 -6.48 3.02
CA VAL A 82 13.29 -7.81 2.96
C VAL A 82 13.50 -8.57 4.26
N ARG A 83 14.75 -8.68 4.73
CA ARG A 83 15.09 -9.39 5.97
C ARG A 83 14.34 -8.84 7.18
N ASN A 84 14.39 -7.52 7.39
CA ASN A 84 13.78 -6.88 8.56
C ASN A 84 12.26 -7.05 8.59
N ILE A 85 11.59 -6.86 7.45
CA ILE A 85 10.13 -6.97 7.37
C ILE A 85 9.71 -8.44 7.57
N LEU A 86 10.39 -9.39 6.94
CA LEU A 86 10.02 -10.80 7.04
C LEU A 86 10.32 -11.41 8.43
N GLN A 87 11.38 -10.95 9.11
CA GLN A 87 11.65 -11.34 10.50
C GLN A 87 10.55 -10.87 11.46
N ALA A 88 9.87 -9.76 11.16
CA ALA A 88 8.77 -9.24 11.96
C ALA A 88 7.41 -9.94 11.66
N ALA A 89 7.36 -10.85 10.68
CA ALA A 89 6.11 -11.48 10.25
C ALA A 89 5.39 -12.26 11.35
N PRO A 90 6.04 -13.09 12.17
CA PRO A 90 5.37 -13.81 13.26
C PRO A 90 4.70 -12.87 14.27
N GLN A 91 5.35 -11.74 14.62
CA GLN A 91 4.78 -10.74 15.51
C GLN A 91 3.60 -9.99 14.88
N ALA A 92 3.60 -9.82 13.55
CA ALA A 92 2.46 -9.23 12.83
C ALA A 92 1.24 -10.16 12.87
N VAL A 93 1.44 -11.47 12.68
CA VAL A 93 0.36 -12.48 12.81
C VAL A 93 -0.15 -12.53 14.25
N GLN A 94 0.73 -12.54 15.23
CA GLN A 94 0.36 -12.52 16.66
C GLN A 94 -0.49 -11.29 17.00
N TRP A 95 -0.10 -10.10 16.50
CA TRP A 95 -0.84 -8.85 16.69
C TRP A 95 -2.26 -8.92 16.11
N LEU A 96 -2.47 -9.61 14.97
CA LEU A 96 -3.80 -9.84 14.40
C LEU A 96 -4.63 -10.82 15.24
N LEU A 97 -4.01 -11.90 15.76
CA LEU A 97 -4.69 -12.86 16.65
C LEU A 97 -5.13 -12.21 17.95
N GLU A 98 -4.32 -11.35 18.56
CA GLU A 98 -4.67 -10.58 19.76
C GLU A 98 -5.87 -9.66 19.50
N ARG A 99 -6.08 -9.25 18.25
CA ARG A 99 -7.22 -8.45 17.79
C ARG A 99 -8.39 -9.30 17.30
N GLN A 100 -8.36 -10.59 17.62
CA GLN A 100 -9.44 -11.54 17.34
C GLN A 100 -9.76 -11.66 15.82
N VAL A 101 -8.76 -11.51 14.97
CA VAL A 101 -8.92 -11.79 13.54
C VAL A 101 -9.17 -13.30 13.38
N PRO A 102 -10.28 -13.73 12.73
CA PRO A 102 -10.67 -15.13 12.62
C PRO A 102 -9.88 -15.84 11.48
N LEU A 103 -8.60 -16.12 11.73
CA LEU A 103 -7.76 -16.88 10.82
C LEU A 103 -8.09 -18.36 10.89
N ASP A 104 -8.05 -19.04 9.75
CA ASP A 104 -8.38 -20.46 9.61
C ASP A 104 -7.41 -21.33 10.41
N ARG A 105 -7.99 -22.42 10.98
CA ARG A 105 -7.26 -23.37 11.81
C ARG A 105 -7.48 -24.79 11.31
N THR A 106 -6.49 -25.62 11.55
CA THR A 106 -6.57 -27.06 11.40
C THR A 106 -7.42 -27.70 12.54
N PRO A 107 -7.88 -28.93 12.40
CA PRO A 107 -8.69 -29.60 13.45
C PRO A 107 -8.00 -29.71 14.82
N ASP A 108 -6.67 -29.70 14.85
CA ASP A 108 -5.84 -29.68 16.08
C ASP A 108 -5.59 -28.25 16.63
N GLY A 109 -6.23 -27.23 16.03
CA GLY A 109 -6.21 -25.86 16.52
C GLY A 109 -5.03 -25.01 16.06
N GLN A 110 -4.09 -25.56 15.28
CA GLN A 110 -3.00 -24.79 14.70
C GLN A 110 -3.53 -23.88 13.56
N LEU A 111 -2.77 -22.82 13.20
CA LEU A 111 -3.11 -22.02 12.02
C LEU A 111 -2.98 -22.87 10.75
N HIS A 112 -4.01 -22.83 9.91
CA HIS A 112 -3.95 -23.46 8.60
C HIS A 112 -3.09 -22.61 7.66
N LEU A 113 -2.12 -23.22 6.98
CA LEU A 113 -1.20 -22.55 6.07
C LEU A 113 -1.43 -23.01 4.65
N THR A 114 -1.63 -22.05 3.74
CA THR A 114 -1.70 -22.32 2.30
C THR A 114 -0.40 -21.94 1.60
N ARG A 115 -0.31 -22.29 0.32
CA ARG A 115 0.80 -21.94 -0.56
C ARG A 115 0.27 -21.15 -1.75
N GLU A 116 1.01 -20.10 -2.13
CA GLU A 116 0.73 -19.31 -3.33
C GLU A 116 1.94 -19.36 -4.27
N GLY A 117 1.77 -18.89 -5.51
CA GLY A 117 2.82 -18.87 -6.52
C GLY A 117 4.04 -18.06 -6.06
N GLY A 118 5.23 -18.56 -6.42
CA GLY A 118 6.50 -17.98 -5.99
C GLY A 118 6.98 -18.41 -4.60
N HIS A 119 6.12 -19.00 -3.76
CA HIS A 119 6.53 -19.54 -2.46
C HIS A 119 7.05 -20.96 -2.55
N SER A 120 8.19 -21.24 -1.93
CA SER A 120 8.76 -22.58 -1.78
C SER A 120 8.05 -23.42 -0.71
N GLN A 121 7.43 -22.77 0.30
CA GLN A 121 6.79 -23.41 1.45
C GLN A 121 5.34 -22.93 1.64
N ARG A 122 4.54 -23.73 2.40
CA ARG A 122 3.23 -23.30 2.91
C ARG A 122 3.44 -22.38 4.09
N ARG A 123 3.20 -21.07 3.91
CA ARG A 123 3.42 -20.06 4.96
C ARG A 123 2.34 -18.97 4.99
N ILE A 124 1.26 -19.12 4.22
CA ILE A 124 0.23 -18.10 4.11
C ILE A 124 -0.86 -18.38 5.13
N VAL A 125 -0.97 -17.54 6.16
CA VAL A 125 -2.15 -17.52 7.05
C VAL A 125 -3.30 -16.81 6.36
N HIS A 126 -4.53 -17.33 6.51
CA HIS A 126 -5.67 -16.85 5.74
C HIS A 126 -6.99 -17.04 6.48
N ALA A 127 -8.06 -16.45 5.94
CA ALA A 127 -9.45 -16.69 6.33
C ALA A 127 -10.24 -17.00 5.03
N ALA A 128 -10.35 -18.28 4.69
CA ALA A 128 -10.83 -18.80 3.41
C ALA A 128 -10.19 -18.04 2.23
N ASP A 129 -10.98 -17.51 1.30
CA ASP A 129 -10.57 -16.62 0.21
C ASP A 129 -11.02 -15.15 0.43
N ALA A 130 -11.05 -14.72 1.71
CA ALA A 130 -11.54 -13.40 2.12
C ALA A 130 -10.71 -12.77 3.25
N SER A 131 -9.41 -13.04 3.30
CA SER A 131 -8.56 -12.68 4.45
C SER A 131 -8.55 -11.17 4.75
N GLY A 132 -8.45 -10.34 3.72
CA GLY A 132 -8.48 -8.89 3.91
C GLY A 132 -9.79 -8.39 4.49
N TYR A 133 -10.91 -8.94 4.03
CA TYR A 133 -12.22 -8.63 4.60
C TYR A 133 -12.31 -9.04 6.06
N ALA A 134 -11.92 -10.27 6.40
CA ALA A 134 -11.93 -10.79 7.76
C ALA A 134 -11.08 -9.95 8.73
N ILE A 135 -9.88 -9.55 8.28
CA ILE A 135 -8.99 -8.67 9.03
C ILE A 135 -9.66 -7.32 9.29
N MET A 136 -10.15 -6.66 8.25
CA MET A 136 -10.73 -5.32 8.40
C MET A 136 -12.03 -5.33 9.21
N GLN A 137 -12.84 -6.40 9.11
CA GLN A 137 -14.04 -6.57 9.96
C GLN A 137 -13.69 -6.72 11.44
N ALA A 138 -12.57 -7.33 11.78
CA ALA A 138 -12.11 -7.44 13.17
C ALA A 138 -11.50 -6.11 13.69
N LEU A 139 -10.80 -5.36 12.83
CA LEU A 139 -10.13 -4.12 13.22
C LEU A 139 -11.06 -2.90 13.24
N TYR A 140 -12.05 -2.84 12.36
CA TYR A 140 -12.90 -1.67 12.22
C TYR A 140 -13.69 -1.29 13.49
N PRO A 141 -14.32 -2.22 14.22
CA PRO A 141 -14.96 -1.90 15.50
C PRO A 141 -13.98 -1.35 16.53
N GLN A 142 -12.73 -1.84 16.55
CA GLN A 142 -11.69 -1.39 17.46
C GLN A 142 -11.26 0.05 17.15
N LEU A 143 -11.16 0.40 15.85
CA LEU A 143 -10.94 1.79 15.42
C LEU A 143 -12.07 2.71 15.89
N GLN A 144 -13.33 2.27 15.82
CA GLN A 144 -14.49 3.04 16.26
C GLN A 144 -14.52 3.27 17.79
N GLN A 145 -14.01 2.31 18.55
CA GLN A 145 -13.94 2.37 20.00
C GLN A 145 -12.72 3.14 20.54
N ALA A 146 -11.72 3.42 19.69
CA ALA A 146 -10.51 4.12 20.07
C ALA A 146 -10.79 5.60 20.35
N THR A 147 -10.88 5.98 21.63
CA THR A 147 -11.30 7.32 22.06
C THR A 147 -10.33 8.44 21.65
N GLN A 148 -9.05 8.12 21.42
CA GLN A 148 -8.04 9.05 20.94
C GLN A 148 -8.10 9.28 19.41
N LEU A 149 -8.92 8.50 18.68
CA LEU A 149 -8.97 8.49 17.23
C LEU A 149 -10.23 9.18 16.70
N LEU A 150 -10.05 10.27 15.96
CA LEU A 150 -11.12 10.89 15.17
C LEU A 150 -11.10 10.31 13.75
N GLN A 151 -12.18 9.65 13.36
CA GLN A 151 -12.34 9.13 11.99
C GLN A 151 -13.17 10.10 11.16
N ARG A 152 -12.67 10.42 9.96
CA ARG A 152 -13.38 11.25 8.98
C ARG A 152 -13.40 10.54 7.64
N THR A 153 -14.57 10.21 7.16
CA THR A 153 -14.82 9.59 5.85
C THR A 153 -15.18 10.64 4.81
N ASN A 154 -15.10 10.28 3.54
CA ASN A 154 -15.42 11.15 2.40
C ASN A 154 -14.59 12.45 2.36
N CYS A 155 -13.36 12.42 2.88
CA CYS A 155 -12.43 13.53 2.88
C CYS A 155 -11.29 13.31 1.89
N LEU A 156 -11.16 14.20 0.90
CA LEU A 156 -10.05 14.18 -0.04
C LEU A 156 -8.89 15.02 0.49
N ALA A 157 -7.70 14.45 0.57
CA ALA A 157 -6.47 15.20 0.79
C ALA A 157 -6.07 15.91 -0.51
N LEU A 158 -5.92 17.23 -0.46
CA LEU A 158 -5.67 18.06 -1.63
C LEU A 158 -4.22 18.53 -1.73
N ALA A 159 -3.63 18.94 -0.60
CA ALA A 159 -2.26 19.43 -0.53
C ALA A 159 -1.66 19.24 0.85
N LEU A 160 -0.41 18.83 0.91
CA LEU A 160 0.38 18.83 2.14
C LEU A 160 0.84 20.25 2.47
N ARG A 161 0.89 20.59 3.75
CA ARG A 161 1.30 21.90 4.24
C ARG A 161 2.65 21.81 4.94
N ARG A 162 3.55 22.76 4.65
CA ARG A 162 4.81 22.94 5.39
C ARG A 162 4.64 24.07 6.40
N ASN A 163 5.35 23.97 7.52
CA ASN A 163 5.58 25.09 8.43
C ASN A 163 6.76 25.95 7.93
N GLU A 164 7.08 27.01 8.68
CA GLU A 164 8.19 27.94 8.41
C GLU A 164 9.57 27.27 8.37
N HIS A 165 9.72 26.10 9.02
CA HIS A 165 10.96 25.30 9.01
C HIS A 165 11.01 24.26 7.89
N GLY A 166 10.07 24.29 6.93
CA GLY A 166 10.01 23.37 5.81
C GLY A 166 9.50 21.96 6.14
N ARG A 167 9.12 21.70 7.39
CA ARG A 167 8.56 20.42 7.85
C ARG A 167 7.09 20.31 7.44
N VAL A 168 6.64 19.14 7.03
CA VAL A 168 5.21 18.88 6.83
C VAL A 168 4.50 18.95 8.19
N ALA A 169 3.46 19.76 8.27
CA ALA A 169 2.73 20.10 9.50
C ALA A 169 1.21 20.12 9.32
N GLY A 170 0.69 19.50 8.27
CA GLY A 170 -0.74 19.39 8.04
C GLY A 170 -1.11 19.09 6.59
N VAL A 171 -2.43 19.08 6.35
CA VAL A 171 -3.03 18.84 5.04
C VAL A 171 -4.23 19.73 4.80
N ASP A 172 -4.40 20.21 3.57
CA ASP A 172 -5.67 20.77 3.11
C ASP A 172 -6.55 19.62 2.62
N ILE A 173 -7.79 19.62 3.04
CA ILE A 173 -8.78 18.63 2.66
C ILE A 173 -10.01 19.25 2.01
N TYR A 174 -10.72 18.44 1.24
CA TYR A 174 -12.09 18.71 0.81
C TYR A 174 -13.01 17.65 1.43
N ASP A 175 -13.93 18.10 2.26
CA ASP A 175 -14.97 17.26 2.83
C ASP A 175 -16.14 17.19 1.84
N LYS A 176 -16.38 16.00 1.27
CA LYS A 176 -17.43 15.78 0.27
C LYS A 176 -18.85 15.83 0.83
N GLN A 177 -19.02 15.62 2.14
CA GLN A 177 -20.33 15.64 2.79
C GLN A 177 -20.77 17.07 3.09
N THR A 178 -19.86 17.90 3.58
CA THR A 178 -20.14 19.30 3.93
C THR A 178 -19.83 20.28 2.80
N HIS A 179 -19.18 19.80 1.72
CA HIS A 179 -18.68 20.60 0.58
C HIS A 179 -17.74 21.73 1.03
N ARG A 180 -16.91 21.50 2.05
CA ARG A 180 -16.01 22.50 2.62
C ARG A 180 -14.54 22.16 2.42
N HIS A 181 -13.75 23.21 2.25
CA HIS A 181 -12.30 23.14 2.34
C HIS A 181 -11.87 23.44 3.77
N GLU A 182 -11.05 22.57 4.33
CA GLU A 182 -10.53 22.65 5.68
C GLU A 182 -9.01 22.44 5.68
N THR A 183 -8.34 22.89 6.73
CA THR A 183 -6.93 22.57 6.99
C THR A 183 -6.83 21.79 8.30
N ILE A 184 -6.22 20.63 8.29
CA ILE A 184 -5.89 19.85 9.49
C ILE A 184 -4.39 19.99 9.72
N LEU A 185 -4.04 20.58 10.87
CA LEU A 185 -2.65 20.69 11.31
C LEU A 185 -2.28 19.44 12.11
N ALA A 186 -1.04 18.97 11.94
CA ALA A 186 -0.55 17.78 12.63
C ALA A 186 0.96 17.87 12.86
N ASP A 187 1.41 17.30 13.99
CA ASP A 187 2.85 17.20 14.28
C ASP A 187 3.52 16.10 13.42
N HIS A 188 2.74 15.05 13.03
CA HIS A 188 3.14 13.99 12.11
C HIS A 188 2.05 13.73 11.07
N VAL A 189 2.40 13.67 9.80
CA VAL A 189 1.50 13.31 8.70
C VAL A 189 1.96 11.99 8.08
N VAL A 190 1.05 11.02 7.98
CA VAL A 190 1.34 9.68 7.46
C VAL A 190 0.43 9.38 6.27
N LEU A 191 1.02 9.11 5.11
CA LEU A 191 0.31 8.65 3.94
C LEU A 191 0.18 7.13 3.97
N ALA A 192 -1.06 6.64 3.93
CA ALA A 192 -1.44 5.22 3.86
C ALA A 192 -2.50 5.01 2.77
N THR A 193 -2.36 5.73 1.67
CA THR A 193 -3.39 5.95 0.64
C THR A 193 -3.54 4.80 -0.35
N GLY A 194 -2.72 3.75 -0.24
CA GLY A 194 -2.70 2.64 -1.20
C GLY A 194 -2.03 3.00 -2.52
N GLY A 195 -2.23 2.16 -3.53
CA GLY A 195 -1.55 2.23 -4.81
C GLY A 195 -2.21 3.10 -5.87
N LEU A 196 -1.89 2.81 -7.12
CA LEU A 196 -2.32 3.56 -8.30
C LEU A 196 -3.00 2.69 -9.38
N GLY A 197 -3.37 1.45 -9.05
CA GLY A 197 -3.83 0.48 -10.03
C GLY A 197 -5.11 0.88 -10.77
N SER A 198 -5.99 1.73 -10.20
CA SER A 198 -7.20 2.20 -10.89
C SER A 198 -6.95 3.25 -11.98
N LEU A 199 -5.68 3.62 -12.24
CA LEU A 199 -5.29 4.37 -13.45
C LEU A 199 -5.31 3.49 -14.71
N TYR A 200 -5.33 2.17 -14.56
CA TYR A 200 -5.40 1.21 -15.66
C TYR A 200 -6.85 0.85 -15.99
N ALA A 201 -7.14 0.60 -17.25
CA ALA A 201 -8.49 0.25 -17.73
C ALA A 201 -9.04 -1.03 -17.09
N HIS A 202 -8.15 -2.00 -16.82
CA HIS A 202 -8.48 -3.24 -16.12
C HIS A 202 -7.68 -3.31 -14.83
N SER A 203 -8.36 -3.25 -13.70
CA SER A 203 -7.74 -3.21 -12.38
C SER A 203 -8.56 -3.98 -11.35
N THR A 204 -7.89 -4.63 -10.43
CA THR A 204 -8.49 -5.26 -9.24
C THR A 204 -8.61 -4.30 -8.07
N ASN A 205 -8.12 -3.07 -8.21
CA ASN A 205 -8.13 -2.08 -7.16
C ASN A 205 -9.46 -1.32 -7.11
N PRO A 206 -9.85 -0.76 -5.97
CA PRO A 206 -10.99 0.13 -5.88
C PRO A 206 -10.72 1.44 -6.63
N ASP A 207 -11.78 2.12 -7.10
CA ASP A 207 -11.70 3.39 -7.83
C ASP A 207 -10.97 4.52 -7.08
N THR A 208 -10.74 4.33 -5.79
CA THR A 208 -9.98 5.26 -4.93
C THR A 208 -8.46 5.08 -5.05
N ALA A 209 -7.96 4.02 -5.69
CA ALA A 209 -6.51 3.75 -5.83
C ALA A 209 -5.93 4.47 -7.07
N LYS A 210 -5.86 5.80 -7.02
CA LYS A 210 -5.43 6.68 -8.14
C LYS A 210 -4.05 7.30 -7.96
N GLY A 211 -3.28 6.87 -6.95
CA GLY A 211 -1.94 7.39 -6.69
C GLY A 211 -1.90 8.79 -6.09
N GLU A 212 -3.02 9.26 -5.48
CA GLU A 212 -3.08 10.60 -4.90
C GLU A 212 -1.99 10.83 -3.86
N GLY A 213 -1.67 9.84 -3.02
CA GLY A 213 -0.62 9.97 -2.02
C GLY A 213 0.76 10.17 -2.63
N VAL A 214 1.07 9.44 -3.71
CA VAL A 214 2.32 9.62 -4.46
C VAL A 214 2.39 11.05 -5.04
N ALA A 215 1.30 11.52 -5.64
CA ALA A 215 1.23 12.87 -6.19
C ALA A 215 1.39 13.96 -5.14
N LEU A 216 0.78 13.79 -3.95
CA LEU A 216 0.92 14.71 -2.81
C LEU A 216 2.38 14.77 -2.33
N ALA A 217 3.02 13.61 -2.18
CA ALA A 217 4.40 13.51 -1.73
C ALA A 217 5.39 14.09 -2.76
N TRP A 218 5.18 13.78 -4.05
CA TRP A 218 6.02 14.31 -5.13
C TRP A 218 5.96 15.85 -5.21
N ARG A 219 4.76 16.45 -5.12
CA ARG A 219 4.57 17.90 -5.14
C ARG A 219 5.32 18.62 -4.02
N ILE A 220 5.56 17.95 -2.91
CA ILE A 220 6.30 18.51 -1.77
C ILE A 220 7.78 18.08 -1.77
N GLY A 221 8.26 17.45 -2.86
CA GLY A 221 9.66 17.09 -3.06
C GLY A 221 10.11 15.82 -2.33
N ALA A 222 9.20 14.92 -1.97
CA ALA A 222 9.56 13.60 -1.48
C ALA A 222 10.17 12.75 -2.59
N ALA A 223 11.18 11.94 -2.25
CA ALA A 223 11.77 10.98 -3.17
C ALA A 223 10.75 9.90 -3.54
N ILE A 224 10.62 9.65 -4.83
CA ILE A 224 9.74 8.61 -5.40
C ILE A 224 10.63 7.59 -6.10
N ARG A 225 10.28 6.30 -6.00
CA ARG A 225 11.08 5.21 -6.56
C ARG A 225 10.20 4.11 -7.16
N ASP A 226 10.68 3.50 -8.24
CA ASP A 226 10.16 2.25 -8.81
C ASP A 226 8.69 2.29 -9.28
N LEU A 227 8.14 3.46 -9.65
CA LEU A 227 6.72 3.63 -10.07
C LEU A 227 6.37 2.84 -11.33
N GLU A 228 7.35 2.51 -12.18
CA GLU A 228 7.18 1.69 -13.38
C GLU A 228 6.82 0.23 -13.05
N PHE A 229 7.10 -0.24 -11.84
CA PHE A 229 6.82 -1.62 -11.45
C PHE A 229 5.39 -1.78 -10.92
N VAL A 230 4.46 -1.85 -11.85
CA VAL A 230 3.07 -2.20 -11.56
C VAL A 230 2.86 -3.67 -11.84
N GLN A 231 2.53 -4.44 -10.79
CA GLN A 231 2.23 -5.86 -10.90
C GLN A 231 0.83 -6.08 -11.47
N PHE A 232 0.74 -6.96 -12.47
CA PHE A 232 -0.54 -7.46 -12.99
C PHE A 232 -0.86 -8.79 -12.32
N HIS A 233 -2.09 -8.95 -11.84
CA HIS A 233 -2.57 -10.26 -11.40
C HIS A 233 -2.99 -11.07 -12.62
N PRO A 234 -2.46 -12.29 -12.80
CA PRO A 234 -2.64 -13.05 -14.04
C PRO A 234 -4.07 -13.55 -14.25
N THR A 235 -4.78 -13.91 -13.19
CA THR A 235 -6.07 -14.60 -13.26
C THR A 235 -7.20 -13.72 -12.72
N CYS A 236 -7.56 -12.69 -13.49
CA CYS A 236 -8.75 -11.88 -13.23
C CYS A 236 -9.89 -12.34 -14.16
N LEU A 237 -11.08 -12.49 -13.59
CA LEU A 237 -12.26 -12.95 -14.31
C LEU A 237 -12.59 -12.00 -15.48
N TYR A 238 -12.56 -12.52 -16.69
CA TYR A 238 -12.85 -11.76 -17.92
C TYR A 238 -14.30 -11.92 -18.30
N THR A 239 -15.16 -11.05 -17.78
CA THR A 239 -16.59 -10.98 -18.05
C THR A 239 -17.04 -9.53 -18.05
N GLN A 240 -18.30 -9.26 -18.42
CA GLN A 240 -18.88 -7.94 -18.25
C GLN A 240 -18.99 -7.59 -16.75
N GLY A 241 -18.74 -6.34 -16.40
CA GLY A 241 -18.80 -5.81 -15.04
C GLY A 241 -17.42 -5.53 -14.43
N PRO A 242 -17.37 -5.19 -13.13
CA PRO A 242 -16.12 -4.88 -12.44
C PRO A 242 -15.14 -6.07 -12.46
N THR A 243 -13.86 -5.77 -12.60
CA THR A 243 -12.82 -6.80 -12.55
C THR A 243 -12.85 -7.54 -11.21
N PHE A 244 -12.93 -8.87 -11.26
CA PHE A 244 -12.87 -9.72 -10.07
C PHE A 244 -11.62 -10.59 -10.11
N LEU A 245 -10.83 -10.54 -9.04
CA LEU A 245 -9.63 -11.34 -8.90
C LEU A 245 -10.00 -12.76 -8.47
N LEU A 246 -9.56 -13.76 -9.23
CA LEU A 246 -9.56 -15.15 -8.78
C LEU A 246 -8.27 -15.41 -8.02
N THR A 247 -8.40 -15.80 -6.75
CA THR A 247 -7.26 -15.99 -5.85
C THR A 247 -6.16 -16.86 -6.45
N GLU A 248 -4.91 -16.48 -6.21
CA GLU A 248 -3.75 -17.26 -6.67
C GLU A 248 -3.69 -18.66 -6.08
N ALA A 249 -4.32 -18.87 -4.92
CA ALA A 249 -4.42 -20.18 -4.30
C ALA A 249 -5.13 -21.22 -5.20
N LEU A 250 -6.03 -20.82 -6.11
CA LEU A 250 -6.60 -21.73 -7.11
C LEU A 250 -5.52 -22.38 -8.00
N ARG A 251 -4.51 -21.60 -8.41
CA ARG A 251 -3.35 -22.13 -9.14
C ARG A 251 -2.41 -22.91 -8.20
N GLY A 252 -2.28 -22.43 -6.97
CA GLY A 252 -1.52 -23.08 -5.90
C GLY A 252 -2.03 -24.49 -5.58
N GLU A 253 -3.34 -24.69 -5.62
CA GLU A 253 -3.99 -25.99 -5.41
C GLU A 253 -4.07 -26.83 -6.71
N GLY A 254 -3.53 -26.34 -7.82
CA GLY A 254 -3.36 -27.13 -9.05
C GLY A 254 -4.21 -26.67 -10.23
N GLY A 255 -4.81 -25.49 -10.22
CA GLY A 255 -5.54 -24.94 -11.37
C GLY A 255 -4.65 -24.80 -12.60
N HIS A 256 -5.16 -25.15 -13.79
CA HIS A 256 -4.44 -25.15 -15.06
C HIS A 256 -4.87 -23.97 -15.94
N LEU A 257 -3.90 -23.35 -16.61
CA LEU A 257 -4.15 -22.34 -17.64
C LEU A 257 -4.18 -22.99 -19.03
N LEU A 258 -5.31 -22.79 -19.73
CA LEU A 258 -5.63 -23.44 -20.98
C LEU A 258 -5.70 -22.44 -22.14
N ASP A 259 -5.16 -22.85 -23.28
CA ASP A 259 -5.32 -22.15 -24.55
C ASP A 259 -6.72 -22.35 -25.15
N ALA A 260 -6.97 -21.78 -26.34
CA ALA A 260 -8.26 -21.89 -27.05
C ALA A 260 -8.68 -23.33 -27.37
N HIS A 261 -7.73 -24.25 -27.42
CA HIS A 261 -7.93 -25.67 -27.76
C HIS A 261 -8.01 -26.56 -26.51
N GLY A 262 -7.96 -25.99 -25.32
CA GLY A 262 -7.99 -26.72 -24.05
C GLY A 262 -6.63 -27.34 -23.67
N ARG A 263 -5.53 -26.93 -24.31
CA ARG A 263 -4.19 -27.38 -23.98
C ARG A 263 -3.60 -26.51 -22.88
N ARG A 264 -3.02 -27.11 -21.87
CA ARG A 264 -2.23 -26.45 -20.84
C ARG A 264 -0.95 -25.86 -21.44
N PHE A 265 -0.77 -24.54 -21.37
CA PHE A 265 0.34 -23.87 -22.08
C PHE A 265 1.47 -23.39 -21.15
N MET A 266 1.24 -23.25 -19.84
CA MET A 266 2.26 -22.71 -18.93
C MET A 266 3.60 -23.49 -18.92
N PRO A 267 3.63 -24.83 -19.04
CA PRO A 267 4.88 -25.58 -19.11
C PRO A 267 5.79 -25.18 -20.29
N ASP A 268 5.24 -24.57 -21.36
CA ASP A 268 6.02 -24.09 -22.50
C ASP A 268 6.76 -22.78 -22.18
N TYR A 269 6.37 -22.09 -21.11
CA TYR A 269 6.91 -20.77 -20.72
C TYR A 269 7.83 -20.82 -19.50
N ASP A 270 7.51 -21.65 -18.50
CA ASP A 270 8.30 -21.78 -17.26
C ASP A 270 8.17 -23.19 -16.67
N SER A 271 9.28 -23.74 -16.17
CA SER A 271 9.30 -25.08 -15.58
C SER A 271 8.43 -25.21 -14.31
N ARG A 272 8.14 -24.12 -13.61
CA ARG A 272 7.23 -24.07 -12.47
C ARG A 272 5.76 -23.99 -12.90
N ALA A 273 5.52 -23.83 -14.18
CA ALA A 273 4.19 -23.73 -14.80
C ALA A 273 3.33 -22.65 -14.11
N GLU A 274 2.12 -22.97 -13.67
CA GLU A 274 1.19 -22.04 -13.01
C GLU A 274 1.65 -21.55 -11.63
N LEU A 275 2.68 -22.17 -11.06
CA LEU A 275 3.33 -21.75 -9.80
C LEU A 275 4.48 -20.77 -10.00
N ALA A 276 4.77 -20.36 -11.23
CA ALA A 276 5.72 -19.29 -11.51
C ALA A 276 5.22 -17.96 -10.91
N PRO A 277 6.10 -16.98 -10.60
CA PRO A 277 5.74 -15.65 -10.17
C PRO A 277 4.74 -14.96 -11.11
N ARG A 278 3.94 -14.06 -10.57
CA ARG A 278 2.82 -13.40 -11.27
C ARG A 278 3.21 -12.71 -12.55
N ASP A 279 4.37 -12.08 -12.59
CA ASP A 279 4.90 -11.39 -13.78
C ASP A 279 5.16 -12.36 -14.92
N ILE A 280 5.72 -13.55 -14.64
CA ILE A 280 5.95 -14.60 -15.62
C ILE A 280 4.63 -15.14 -16.15
N VAL A 281 3.70 -15.48 -15.27
CA VAL A 281 2.38 -16.01 -15.66
C VAL A 281 1.59 -14.95 -16.45
N SER A 282 1.60 -13.69 -16.03
CA SER A 282 0.90 -12.60 -16.73
C SER A 282 1.46 -12.39 -18.14
N ARG A 283 2.79 -12.41 -18.31
CA ARG A 283 3.42 -12.32 -19.63
C ARG A 283 3.12 -13.52 -20.52
N ALA A 284 3.10 -14.73 -19.95
CA ALA A 284 2.74 -15.95 -20.67
C ALA A 284 1.29 -15.89 -21.17
N ILE A 285 0.34 -15.46 -20.32
CA ILE A 285 -1.06 -15.26 -20.70
C ILE A 285 -1.15 -14.20 -21.81
N ALA A 286 -0.51 -13.05 -21.66
CA ALA A 286 -0.54 -11.99 -22.67
C ALA A 286 0.04 -12.45 -24.01
N ALA A 287 1.13 -13.23 -23.99
CA ALA A 287 1.71 -13.81 -25.20
C ALA A 287 0.77 -14.83 -25.86
N GLN A 288 0.08 -15.67 -25.06
CA GLN A 288 -0.89 -16.64 -25.55
C GLN A 288 -2.11 -15.94 -26.15
N MET A 289 -2.66 -14.94 -25.48
CA MET A 289 -3.76 -14.11 -25.99
C MET A 289 -3.43 -13.46 -27.32
N LYS A 290 -2.22 -12.88 -27.44
CA LYS A 290 -1.73 -12.28 -28.69
C LYS A 290 -1.57 -13.30 -29.80
N ARG A 291 -1.03 -14.50 -29.50
CA ARG A 291 -0.82 -15.56 -30.48
C ARG A 291 -2.12 -16.08 -31.06
N GLU A 292 -3.17 -16.12 -30.26
CA GLU A 292 -4.48 -16.65 -30.64
C GLU A 292 -5.49 -15.56 -31.06
N ASP A 293 -5.08 -14.29 -31.03
CA ASP A 293 -5.97 -13.14 -31.27
C ASP A 293 -7.23 -13.19 -30.39
N ARG A 294 -7.05 -13.45 -29.08
CA ARG A 294 -8.12 -13.58 -28.09
C ARG A 294 -7.92 -12.63 -26.93
N ALA A 295 -9.04 -12.23 -26.33
CA ALA A 295 -9.06 -11.31 -25.19
C ALA A 295 -8.87 -11.99 -23.83
N HIS A 296 -8.84 -13.34 -23.77
CA HIS A 296 -8.69 -14.11 -22.55
C HIS A 296 -8.15 -15.52 -22.83
N VAL A 297 -7.68 -16.20 -21.79
CA VAL A 297 -7.39 -17.64 -21.74
C VAL A 297 -8.37 -18.34 -20.80
N GLY A 298 -8.32 -19.68 -20.74
CA GLY A 298 -9.14 -20.46 -19.81
C GLY A 298 -8.38 -20.78 -18.51
N LEU A 299 -9.05 -20.71 -17.37
CA LEU A 299 -8.59 -21.30 -16.11
C LEU A 299 -9.47 -22.52 -15.81
N ASP A 300 -8.87 -23.70 -15.71
CA ASP A 300 -9.54 -24.96 -15.38
C ASP A 300 -9.20 -25.39 -13.94
N VAL A 301 -10.20 -25.47 -13.11
CA VAL A 301 -10.12 -25.89 -11.70
C VAL A 301 -11.07 -27.06 -11.38
N ARG A 302 -11.76 -27.63 -12.38
CA ARG A 302 -12.80 -28.63 -12.21
C ARG A 302 -12.28 -29.90 -11.52
N HIS A 303 -11.03 -30.28 -11.78
CA HIS A 303 -10.37 -31.44 -11.20
C HIS A 303 -10.04 -31.31 -9.70
N LEU A 304 -10.14 -30.10 -9.11
CA LEU A 304 -9.99 -29.90 -7.66
C LEU A 304 -11.16 -30.46 -6.87
N GLY A 305 -12.31 -30.67 -7.52
CA GLY A 305 -13.52 -31.24 -6.93
C GLY A 305 -14.41 -30.18 -6.23
N ALA A 306 -15.72 -30.45 -6.24
CA ALA A 306 -16.72 -29.51 -5.73
C ALA A 306 -16.53 -29.16 -4.24
N ASP A 307 -16.19 -30.17 -3.41
CA ASP A 307 -15.98 -29.96 -1.98
C ASP A 307 -14.80 -29.04 -1.67
N THR A 308 -13.71 -29.16 -2.41
CA THR A 308 -12.54 -28.28 -2.27
C THR A 308 -12.89 -26.87 -2.67
N LEU A 309 -13.55 -26.69 -3.82
CA LEU A 309 -13.97 -25.37 -4.30
C LEU A 309 -14.93 -24.71 -3.32
N GLN A 310 -15.87 -25.45 -2.76
CA GLN A 310 -16.87 -24.89 -1.82
C GLN A 310 -16.27 -24.54 -0.46
N ARG A 311 -15.30 -25.31 0.05
CA ARG A 311 -14.69 -25.06 1.36
C ARG A 311 -13.61 -23.99 1.33
N HIS A 312 -12.78 -23.96 0.28
CA HIS A 312 -11.59 -23.11 0.24
C HIS A 312 -11.74 -21.88 -0.66
N PHE A 313 -12.71 -21.90 -1.60
CA PHE A 313 -12.90 -20.83 -2.58
C PHE A 313 -14.37 -20.39 -2.73
N PRO A 314 -15.11 -20.21 -1.62
CA PRO A 314 -16.54 -19.92 -1.67
C PRO A 314 -16.85 -18.62 -2.41
N ARG A 315 -16.02 -17.57 -2.26
CA ARG A 315 -16.23 -16.29 -2.95
C ARG A 315 -15.97 -16.38 -4.46
N ALA A 316 -14.96 -17.13 -4.87
CA ALA A 316 -14.67 -17.35 -6.29
C ALA A 316 -15.84 -18.11 -6.94
N LEU A 317 -16.36 -19.14 -6.26
CA LEU A 317 -17.51 -19.92 -6.72
C LEU A 317 -18.78 -19.06 -6.81
N GLU A 318 -19.10 -18.29 -5.77
CA GLU A 318 -20.26 -17.40 -5.72
C GLU A 318 -20.22 -16.35 -6.84
N GLU A 319 -19.08 -15.69 -7.01
CA GLU A 319 -18.91 -14.66 -8.04
C GLU A 319 -18.97 -15.24 -9.45
N GLY A 320 -18.41 -16.44 -9.66
CA GLY A 320 -18.54 -17.16 -10.91
C GLY A 320 -20.01 -17.44 -11.24
N LEU A 321 -20.75 -18.05 -10.30
CA LEU A 321 -22.18 -18.34 -10.45
C LEU A 321 -23.01 -17.08 -10.71
N ARG A 322 -22.72 -15.99 -10.00
CA ARG A 322 -23.40 -14.70 -10.21
C ARG A 322 -23.21 -14.17 -11.64
N ARG A 323 -22.13 -14.54 -12.32
CA ARG A 323 -21.81 -14.17 -13.71
C ARG A 323 -22.15 -15.28 -14.72
N GLY A 324 -22.86 -16.33 -14.29
CA GLY A 324 -23.26 -17.43 -15.14
C GLY A 324 -22.15 -18.44 -15.46
N LEU A 325 -21.13 -18.53 -14.61
CA LEU A 325 -20.00 -19.43 -14.74
C LEU A 325 -19.90 -20.34 -13.50
N ASP A 326 -19.85 -21.64 -13.69
CA ASP A 326 -19.70 -22.60 -12.60
C ASP A 326 -18.27 -23.18 -12.62
N LEU A 327 -17.45 -22.78 -11.65
CA LEU A 327 -16.07 -23.24 -11.52
C LEU A 327 -15.93 -24.78 -11.45
N ARG A 328 -17.02 -25.45 -11.08
CA ARG A 328 -17.07 -26.92 -10.98
C ARG A 328 -17.25 -27.60 -12.33
N GLN A 329 -17.73 -26.87 -13.35
CA GLN A 329 -18.11 -27.40 -14.66
C GLN A 329 -17.47 -26.67 -15.85
N ASP A 330 -17.16 -25.37 -15.69
CA ASP A 330 -16.73 -24.50 -16.78
C ASP A 330 -15.24 -24.17 -16.73
N TRP A 331 -14.64 -23.93 -17.88
CA TRP A 331 -13.41 -23.15 -17.97
C TRP A 331 -13.73 -21.70 -17.71
N ILE A 332 -13.00 -21.09 -16.79
CA ILE A 332 -13.23 -19.71 -16.41
C ILE A 332 -12.39 -18.80 -17.31
N PRO A 333 -13.01 -17.86 -18.05
CA PRO A 333 -12.26 -16.90 -18.86
C PRO A 333 -11.49 -15.95 -17.94
N VAL A 334 -10.16 -15.86 -18.12
CA VAL A 334 -9.28 -15.03 -17.31
C VAL A 334 -8.33 -14.21 -18.18
N ALA A 335 -8.02 -13.00 -17.71
CA ALA A 335 -7.02 -12.12 -18.30
C ALA A 335 -6.25 -11.36 -17.20
N PRO A 336 -5.00 -10.90 -17.47
CA PRO A 336 -4.27 -10.07 -16.51
C PRO A 336 -4.92 -8.70 -16.29
N ALA A 337 -4.87 -8.21 -15.04
CA ALA A 337 -5.29 -6.86 -14.69
C ALA A 337 -4.31 -6.21 -13.71
N ALA A 338 -4.19 -4.87 -13.75
CA ALA A 338 -3.35 -4.13 -12.81
C ALA A 338 -3.81 -4.43 -11.37
N HIS A 339 -2.84 -4.71 -10.49
CA HIS A 339 -3.18 -5.26 -9.17
C HIS A 339 -2.43 -4.59 -8.02
N TYR A 340 -1.12 -4.37 -8.15
CA TYR A 340 -0.30 -3.85 -7.06
C TYR A 340 0.82 -2.94 -7.56
N SER A 341 1.06 -1.83 -6.85
CA SER A 341 2.14 -0.89 -7.12
C SER A 341 3.35 -1.28 -6.26
N CYS A 342 4.44 -1.79 -6.88
CA CYS A 342 5.64 -2.20 -6.13
C CYS A 342 6.48 -1.01 -5.68
N GLY A 343 6.45 0.08 -6.47
CA GLY A 343 7.08 1.36 -6.15
C GLY A 343 6.14 2.34 -5.45
N GLY A 344 6.66 3.51 -5.17
CA GLY A 344 5.94 4.56 -4.47
C GLY A 344 6.87 5.58 -3.81
N ILE A 345 6.44 6.13 -2.68
CA ILE A 345 7.22 7.07 -1.88
C ILE A 345 8.35 6.31 -1.18
N GLN A 346 9.60 6.69 -1.45
CA GLN A 346 10.76 6.06 -0.79
C GLN A 346 10.74 6.32 0.71
N THR A 347 10.86 5.24 1.49
CA THR A 347 10.87 5.30 2.95
C THR A 347 11.96 4.44 3.57
N ASP A 348 12.31 4.76 4.81
CA ASP A 348 13.03 3.84 5.69
C ASP A 348 12.07 2.80 6.32
N LEU A 349 12.61 1.89 7.13
CA LEU A 349 11.85 0.85 7.83
C LEU A 349 10.95 1.36 8.98
N SER A 350 11.00 2.66 9.26
CA SER A 350 10.09 3.36 10.17
C SER A 350 9.01 4.14 9.43
N GLY A 351 8.94 4.00 8.10
CA GLY A 351 8.02 4.73 7.24
C GLY A 351 8.38 6.20 7.01
N ARG A 352 9.57 6.69 7.46
CA ARG A 352 9.98 8.08 7.26
C ARG A 352 10.37 8.31 5.81
N THR A 353 9.92 9.42 5.24
CA THR A 353 10.29 9.86 3.89
C THR A 353 11.50 10.80 3.91
N SER A 354 11.98 11.21 2.73
CA SER A 354 13.01 12.25 2.60
C SER A 354 12.55 13.65 3.06
N VAL A 355 11.25 13.83 3.35
CA VAL A 355 10.69 15.11 3.78
C VAL A 355 10.35 15.07 5.28
N PRO A 356 10.95 15.95 6.10
CA PRO A 356 10.66 15.98 7.54
C PRO A 356 9.17 16.17 7.83
N GLY A 357 8.66 15.41 8.79
CA GLY A 357 7.24 15.45 9.21
C GLY A 357 6.30 14.63 8.34
N LEU A 358 6.80 14.03 7.26
CA LEU A 358 6.04 13.16 6.38
C LEU A 358 6.53 11.71 6.49
N SER A 359 5.61 10.80 6.70
CA SER A 359 5.81 9.36 6.61
C SER A 359 4.89 8.75 5.55
N ALA A 360 5.24 7.56 5.06
CA ALA A 360 4.40 6.77 4.17
C ALA A 360 4.51 5.28 4.54
N ILE A 361 3.39 4.57 4.49
CA ILE A 361 3.30 3.15 4.87
C ILE A 361 2.32 2.39 3.98
N GLY A 362 2.51 1.08 3.87
CA GLY A 362 1.72 0.23 2.97
C GLY A 362 2.01 0.51 1.51
N GLU A 363 1.08 0.18 0.63
CA GLU A 363 1.29 0.18 -0.84
C GLU A 363 1.68 1.54 -1.45
N VAL A 364 1.43 2.66 -0.78
CA VAL A 364 1.90 3.99 -1.24
C VAL A 364 3.39 4.18 -1.06
N ALA A 365 4.02 3.37 -0.18
CA ALA A 365 5.43 3.42 0.15
C ALA A 365 6.26 2.47 -0.70
N CYS A 366 7.49 2.87 -1.03
CA CYS A 366 8.53 2.01 -1.56
C CYS A 366 9.55 1.75 -0.45
N THR A 367 9.38 0.64 0.26
CA THR A 367 10.29 0.19 1.35
C THR A 367 11.52 -0.54 0.82
N GLY A 368 11.45 -0.99 -0.45
CA GLY A 368 12.43 -1.91 -1.04
C GLY A 368 12.05 -3.40 -0.90
N LEU A 369 10.96 -3.74 -0.21
CA LEU A 369 10.53 -5.13 -0.01
C LEU A 369 10.24 -5.85 -1.34
N HIS A 370 9.52 -5.20 -2.25
CA HIS A 370 8.90 -5.87 -3.40
C HIS A 370 9.75 -5.92 -4.66
N GLY A 371 10.80 -5.09 -4.76
CA GLY A 371 11.60 -5.01 -5.98
C GLY A 371 10.74 -4.70 -7.22
N ALA A 372 11.01 -5.39 -8.31
CA ALA A 372 10.27 -5.19 -9.57
C ALA A 372 8.92 -5.94 -9.62
N ASN A 373 8.67 -6.88 -8.70
CA ASN A 373 7.44 -7.68 -8.67
C ASN A 373 7.21 -8.26 -7.28
N ARG A 374 6.04 -8.03 -6.71
CA ARG A 374 5.69 -8.43 -5.35
C ARG A 374 5.44 -9.93 -5.24
N LEU A 375 6.06 -10.59 -4.26
CA LEU A 375 5.67 -11.93 -3.87
C LEU A 375 4.27 -11.89 -3.23
N ALA A 376 3.42 -12.84 -3.57
CA ALA A 376 2.05 -12.92 -3.06
C ALA A 376 2.03 -12.92 -1.53
N SER A 377 1.00 -12.33 -0.92
CA SER A 377 0.77 -12.27 0.53
C SER A 377 1.81 -11.52 1.37
N ASN A 378 2.84 -10.90 0.76
CA ASN A 378 3.76 -10.00 1.46
C ASN A 378 3.16 -8.59 1.69
N SER A 379 2.15 -8.16 0.92
CA SER A 379 1.60 -6.79 1.04
C SER A 379 0.78 -6.55 2.30
N LEU A 380 -0.08 -7.50 2.70
CA LEU A 380 -0.84 -7.36 3.95
C LEU A 380 0.11 -7.47 5.15
N LEU A 381 1.15 -8.32 5.06
CA LEU A 381 2.21 -8.38 6.05
C LEU A 381 2.90 -7.01 6.20
N GLU A 382 3.37 -6.43 5.10
CA GLU A 382 4.02 -5.11 5.10
C GLU A 382 3.13 -4.03 5.72
N CYS A 383 1.83 -4.02 5.43
CA CYS A 383 0.88 -3.07 6.03
C CYS A 383 0.89 -3.15 7.56
N VAL A 384 0.88 -4.35 8.14
CA VAL A 384 0.89 -4.53 9.60
C VAL A 384 2.25 -4.18 10.18
N VAL A 385 3.33 -4.68 9.60
CA VAL A 385 4.70 -4.44 10.09
C VAL A 385 5.04 -2.95 10.06
N MET A 386 4.86 -2.30 8.90
CA MET A 386 5.20 -0.89 8.73
C MET A 386 4.28 0.05 9.50
N GLY A 387 2.98 -0.30 9.62
CA GLY A 387 2.05 0.48 10.44
C GLY A 387 2.48 0.52 11.91
N ARG A 388 2.88 -0.63 12.45
CA ARG A 388 3.37 -0.74 13.83
C ARG A 388 4.73 -0.08 14.02
N ALA A 389 5.66 -0.26 13.08
CA ALA A 389 6.97 0.38 13.12
C ALA A 389 6.87 1.90 13.07
N ALA A 390 5.99 2.45 12.24
CA ALA A 390 5.73 3.90 12.17
C ALA A 390 5.13 4.44 13.49
N ALA A 391 4.22 3.70 14.12
CA ALA A 391 3.67 4.08 15.43
C ALA A 391 4.77 4.20 16.49
N GLN A 392 5.65 3.21 16.58
CA GLN A 392 6.79 3.22 17.51
C GLN A 392 7.76 4.38 17.23
N ALA A 393 8.05 4.65 15.96
CA ALA A 393 8.95 5.75 15.57
C ALA A 393 8.36 7.13 15.91
N ILE A 394 7.04 7.31 15.74
CA ILE A 394 6.33 8.54 16.09
C ILE A 394 6.33 8.73 17.61
N GLU A 395 6.03 7.69 18.38
CA GLU A 395 6.08 7.72 19.85
C GLU A 395 7.48 8.07 20.37
N GLY A 396 8.51 7.40 19.84
CA GLY A 396 9.91 7.65 20.21
C GLY A 396 10.37 9.07 19.91
N SER A 397 9.93 9.67 18.80
CA SER A 397 10.26 11.05 18.44
C SER A 397 9.62 12.08 19.38
N ARG A 398 8.40 11.81 19.87
CA ARG A 398 7.72 12.65 20.86
C ARG A 398 8.43 12.59 22.23
N ALA A 399 8.80 11.40 22.69
CA ALA A 399 9.52 11.22 23.95
C ALA A 399 10.87 11.97 23.94
N ALA A 400 11.61 11.92 22.83
CA ALA A 400 12.85 12.66 22.66
C ALA A 400 12.63 14.18 22.67
N HIS A 401 11.56 14.68 22.09
CA HIS A 401 11.22 16.11 22.12
C HIS A 401 10.82 16.59 23.53
N CYS A 402 10.04 15.80 24.27
CA CYS A 402 9.67 16.12 25.65
C CYS A 402 10.87 16.09 26.61
N SER A 403 11.85 15.20 26.42
CA SER A 403 13.04 15.12 27.25
C SER A 403 14.08 16.21 26.94
N ALA A 404 14.04 16.79 25.74
CA ALA A 404 14.88 17.94 25.35
C ALA A 404 14.38 19.28 25.93
N LEU A 405 13.11 19.35 26.39
CA LEU A 405 12.54 20.47 27.09
C LEU A 405 12.79 20.29 28.61
N THR A 406 14.03 20.53 29.06
CA THR A 406 14.34 20.52 30.50
C THR A 406 13.81 21.76 31.18
N PRO A 407 13.53 21.73 32.52
CA PRO A 407 12.90 22.86 33.26
C PRO A 407 13.74 24.16 33.31
N GLU A 408 14.95 24.18 32.78
CA GLU A 408 15.79 25.39 32.74
C GLU A 408 15.33 26.41 31.67
N ASP A 409 14.61 25.97 30.63
CA ASP A 409 14.11 26.85 29.59
C ASP A 409 12.86 27.65 29.95
N GLU A 410 12.17 27.30 31.05
CA GLU A 410 11.01 28.09 31.55
C GLU A 410 11.40 29.31 32.35
N ARG A 411 12.65 29.41 32.84
CA ARG A 411 13.11 30.55 33.65
C ARG A 411 13.62 31.75 32.87
N SER A 412 13.81 31.63 31.55
CA SER A 412 14.36 32.70 30.73
C SER A 412 13.31 33.55 29.98
N LYS A 413 12.01 33.29 30.19
CA LYS A 413 10.95 34.10 29.60
C LYS A 413 10.41 35.16 30.57
N THR A 414 11.31 35.93 31.17
CA THR A 414 10.92 37.28 31.71
C THR A 414 10.93 38.25 30.52
N ALA A 415 9.80 38.84 30.27
CA ALA A 415 9.54 39.76 29.18
C ALA A 415 10.52 40.95 29.17
N PRO A 416 11.02 41.38 28.02
CA PRO A 416 11.67 42.66 27.91
C PRO A 416 10.61 43.74 27.83
N THR A 417 10.66 44.66 28.77
CA THR A 417 9.92 45.94 28.83
C THR A 417 10.23 46.76 27.57
N PHE A 418 9.19 47.13 26.85
CA PHE A 418 9.26 48.12 25.77
C PHE A 418 9.57 49.52 26.32
N ALA A 419 10.75 50.08 25.96
CA ALA A 419 10.98 51.49 25.96
C ALA A 419 11.00 52.00 24.54
N GLY A 420 10.04 52.80 24.18
CA GLY A 420 9.90 53.36 22.85
C GLY A 420 10.85 54.57 22.63
N SER A 421 11.22 54.77 21.38
CA SER A 421 11.48 56.12 20.79
C SER A 421 11.44 56.05 19.27
N PRO A 422 10.95 57.08 18.58
CA PRO A 422 10.65 57.04 17.16
C PRO A 422 11.83 57.54 16.31
N HIS A 423 12.10 56.93 15.21
CA HIS A 423 12.92 57.52 14.15
C HIS A 423 12.24 57.42 12.77
N THR A 424 12.11 58.65 12.23
CA THR A 424 11.65 59.03 10.89
C THR A 424 12.46 58.45 9.75
N PRO A 425 11.90 58.29 8.54
CA PRO A 425 12.62 57.78 7.38
C PRO A 425 13.27 58.90 6.57
N ALA A 426 14.43 58.62 5.97
CA ALA A 426 15.11 59.45 4.97
C ALA A 426 15.19 58.74 3.58
N PRO A 427 15.32 59.52 2.50
CA PRO A 427 14.78 59.17 1.20
C PRO A 427 15.74 58.41 0.24
N ALA A 428 15.14 57.92 -0.83
CA ALA A 428 15.70 57.19 -1.96
C ALA A 428 16.85 57.97 -2.67
N ARG A 429 17.84 57.23 -3.17
CA ARG A 429 18.76 57.68 -4.26
C ARG A 429 18.68 56.72 -5.44
N ASP A 430 18.19 57.25 -6.55
CA ASP A 430 18.38 56.72 -7.89
C ASP A 430 19.88 56.66 -8.25
N ASN A 431 20.29 55.62 -8.93
CA ASN A 431 21.41 55.70 -9.89
C ASN A 431 21.21 54.72 -11.05
N ASN A 432 20.78 55.31 -12.16
CA ASN A 432 20.99 54.85 -13.52
C ASN A 432 22.49 54.70 -13.80
N ASN A 433 22.93 53.63 -14.41
CA ASN A 433 23.90 53.73 -15.48
C ASN A 433 23.84 52.54 -16.45
N ASN A 434 23.54 52.93 -17.68
CA ASN A 434 23.75 52.22 -18.93
C ASN A 434 25.21 51.77 -19.11
N ASN A 435 25.45 50.60 -19.68
CA ASN A 435 26.30 50.54 -20.87
C ASN A 435 26.16 49.24 -21.66
N ASN A 436 25.92 49.43 -22.92
CA ASN A 436 26.06 48.56 -24.07
C ASN A 436 27.45 47.88 -24.14
N ASN A 437 27.52 46.63 -24.64
CA ASN A 437 28.24 46.33 -25.89
C ASN A 437 28.06 44.90 -26.38
N ASN A 438 27.54 44.80 -27.57
CA ASN A 438 27.81 43.98 -28.73
C ASN A 438 29.07 43.07 -28.72
N ASN A 439 28.94 41.83 -29.17
CA ASN A 439 29.44 41.28 -30.45
C ASN A 439 29.25 39.75 -30.50
N ASN A 440 28.47 39.28 -31.45
CA ASN A 440 28.81 38.65 -32.75
C ASN A 440 29.86 37.49 -32.69
N ASN A 441 29.49 36.30 -33.04
CA ASN A 441 29.79 35.54 -34.27
C ASN A 441 29.61 34.06 -34.06
N ASN A 442 28.71 33.44 -34.77
CA ASN A 442 28.85 32.69 -36.02
C ASN A 442 29.62 31.35 -35.95
N ASN A 443 28.93 30.42 -36.45
CA ASN A 443 29.28 29.32 -37.39
C ASN A 443 29.24 27.90 -36.83
N ASN A 444 28.27 27.18 -37.27
CA ASN A 444 28.27 26.22 -38.41
C ASN A 444 28.86 24.82 -38.13
N ASN A 445 28.01 23.94 -38.48
CA ASN A 445 28.17 22.68 -39.26
C ASN A 445 28.29 21.34 -38.55
N ASN A 446 27.22 20.60 -38.76
CA ASN A 446 27.11 19.34 -39.57
C ASN A 446 27.64 18.01 -39.02
N ASN A 447 26.72 17.10 -39.18
CA ASN A 447 26.85 15.66 -39.57
C ASN A 447 27.35 14.68 -38.49
N ASN A 448 26.57 13.85 -38.05
CA ASN A 448 26.08 12.52 -38.51
C ASN A 448 25.04 11.98 -37.56
#